data_ec67e602208d9d180b90a976391f8d5b
#
_entry.id   ec67e602208d9d180b90a976391f8d5b
#
_cell.length_a   1.000
_cell.length_b   1.000
_cell.length_c   1.000
_cell.angle_alpha   90.00
_cell.angle_beta   90.00
_cell.angle_gamma   90.00
#
_symmetry.space_group_name_H-M   'P 1'
#
loop_
_entity.id
_entity.type
_entity.pdbx_description
1 polymer ?
#
loop_
_entity_poly.entity_id
_entity_poly.type
_entity_poly.pdbx_seq_one_letter_code
_entity_poly.pdbx_strand_id
1 'polypeptide(L)'
;MKKILIITLILLCNLYALKINQKNVKNANTVLVEITKENISDVKLTFNKQNINFFKNPFKINTHYALIPISYYQKKKDYRVIVSYIQDKKKIFEGINLKVIDGKYKSETINVSKTKLKPKASRVKRTKKEYMQAMKVYNSISKDILWNEDFIYPLKSKITSNFGTKRVYNGKLKSYHSGTDFRAKNGTPIRASNSGIIKISQNRFYSGNAIVIDHGQGVYSCYFHLSKMNYKVGDFIKKGDVL
;
A
#
# COMPACT_ATOMS: atom_id res chain seq x y z
N MET A 1 -26.78 14.89 60.88
CA MET A 1 -26.82 14.86 59.42
C MET A 1 -25.40 14.56 58.89
N LYS A 2 -25.10 13.32 58.46
CA LYS A 2 -23.79 12.93 57.92
C LYS A 2 -23.77 13.26 56.40
N LYS A 3 -22.90 14.18 55.99
CA LYS A 3 -22.67 14.47 54.57
C LYS A 3 -21.85 13.33 53.94
N ILE A 4 -22.47 12.57 53.05
CA ILE A 4 -21.77 11.56 52.24
C ILE A 4 -21.08 12.31 51.11
N LEU A 5 -19.75 12.29 51.13
CA LEU A 5 -18.90 12.81 50.05
C LEU A 5 -18.79 11.73 48.96
N ILE A 6 -19.51 11.90 47.84
CA ILE A 6 -19.40 11.03 46.70
C ILE A 6 -18.13 11.46 45.93
N ILE A 7 -17.04 10.70 46.08
CA ILE A 7 -15.84 10.84 45.26
C ILE A 7 -16.10 10.10 43.96
N THR A 8 -16.43 10.87 42.91
CA THR A 8 -16.52 10.33 41.54
C THR A 8 -15.11 10.05 41.07
N LEU A 9 -14.70 8.81 41.12
CA LEU A 9 -13.44 8.34 40.56
C LEU A 9 -13.53 8.39 39.01
N ILE A 10 -13.08 9.49 38.42
CA ILE A 10 -12.93 9.58 36.96
C ILE A 10 -11.77 8.64 36.59
N LEU A 11 -12.12 7.44 36.14
CA LEU A 11 -11.17 6.54 35.45
C LEU A 11 -10.73 7.24 34.16
N LEU A 12 -9.62 7.97 34.22
CA LEU A 12 -8.90 8.40 33.05
C LEU A 12 -8.33 7.14 32.38
N CYS A 13 -9.14 6.49 31.53
CA CYS A 13 -8.63 5.57 30.55
C CYS A 13 -7.65 6.35 29.67
N ASN A 14 -6.36 6.23 29.95
CA ASN A 14 -5.29 6.61 29.02
C ASN A 14 -5.37 5.71 27.77
N LEU A 15 -6.38 5.92 26.95
CA LEU A 15 -6.40 5.42 25.58
C LEU A 15 -5.26 6.14 24.88
N TYR A 16 -4.15 5.42 24.64
CA TYR A 16 -3.06 5.94 23.81
C TYR A 16 -3.67 6.47 22.52
N ALA A 17 -3.65 7.81 22.40
CA ALA A 17 -4.26 8.48 21.25
C ALA A 17 -3.57 8.06 19.94
N LEU A 18 -2.26 7.83 19.98
CA LEU A 18 -1.45 7.37 18.86
C LEU A 18 -1.24 5.84 18.93
N LYS A 19 -1.71 5.13 17.92
CA LYS A 19 -1.65 3.67 17.81
C LYS A 19 -0.96 3.25 16.52
N ILE A 20 -0.34 2.08 16.57
CA ILE A 20 0.26 1.38 15.43
C ILE A 20 -0.22 -0.07 15.48
N ASN A 21 -0.68 -0.61 14.34
CA ASN A 21 -1.25 -1.96 14.31
C ASN A 21 -0.22 -3.06 14.62
N GLN A 22 1.07 -2.79 14.38
CA GLN A 22 2.15 -3.72 14.68
C GLN A 22 3.47 -2.96 14.94
N LYS A 23 4.14 -3.25 16.05
CA LYS A 23 5.44 -2.65 16.40
C LYS A 23 6.62 -3.28 15.65
N ASN A 24 6.50 -4.55 15.25
CA ASN A 24 7.48 -5.29 14.44
C ASN A 24 6.86 -5.57 13.07
N VAL A 25 7.38 -4.96 12.02
CA VAL A 25 6.86 -5.10 10.66
C VAL A 25 7.90 -5.75 9.75
N LYS A 26 7.48 -6.73 8.97
CA LYS A 26 8.31 -7.29 7.91
C LYS A 26 8.54 -6.24 6.81
N ASN A 27 9.77 -6.17 6.25
CA ASN A 27 9.99 -5.39 5.04
C ASN A 27 8.99 -5.82 3.93
N ALA A 28 8.64 -4.92 3.03
CA ALA A 28 7.60 -5.06 2.00
C ALA A 28 6.15 -5.19 2.51
N ASN A 29 5.91 -4.93 3.79
CA ASN A 29 4.54 -4.84 4.33
C ASN A 29 4.14 -3.37 4.56
N THR A 30 2.88 -3.17 4.90
CA THR A 30 2.33 -1.85 5.24
C THR A 30 1.98 -1.79 6.73
N VAL A 31 2.17 -0.63 7.32
CA VAL A 31 1.82 -0.36 8.73
C VAL A 31 0.69 0.66 8.76
N LEU A 32 -0.35 0.37 9.53
CA LEU A 32 -1.41 1.31 9.83
C LEU A 32 -1.04 2.08 11.11
N VAL A 33 -1.05 3.40 11.00
CA VAL A 33 -0.91 4.33 12.14
C VAL A 33 -2.22 5.08 12.28
N GLU A 34 -2.77 5.11 13.47
CA GLU A 34 -3.99 5.85 13.81
C GLU A 34 -3.73 6.82 14.96
N ILE A 35 -4.32 8.01 14.88
CA ILE A 35 -4.39 8.95 15.99
C ILE A 35 -5.86 9.34 16.22
N THR A 36 -6.33 9.14 17.45
CA THR A 36 -7.70 9.50 17.87
C THR A 36 -7.62 10.62 18.88
N LYS A 37 -7.96 11.83 18.44
CA LYS A 37 -7.98 13.04 19.28
C LYS A 37 -9.00 14.02 18.75
N GLU A 38 -9.65 14.71 19.68
CA GLU A 38 -10.56 15.81 19.36
C GLU A 38 -9.80 17.10 19.08
N ASN A 39 -10.39 17.94 18.25
CA ASN A 39 -9.92 19.31 17.96
C ASN A 39 -8.46 19.39 17.49
N ILE A 40 -8.01 18.42 16.72
CA ILE A 40 -6.69 18.45 16.08
C ILE A 40 -6.79 18.80 14.59
N SER A 41 -5.77 19.49 14.09
CA SER A 41 -5.63 19.88 12.69
C SER A 41 -4.18 19.71 12.21
N ASP A 42 -3.94 19.85 10.91
CA ASP A 42 -2.61 19.73 10.25
C ASP A 42 -1.85 18.45 10.69
N VAL A 43 -2.56 17.31 10.70
CA VAL A 43 -1.98 16.02 11.12
C VAL A 43 -1.03 15.53 10.05
N LYS A 44 0.23 15.29 10.43
CA LYS A 44 1.30 14.83 9.55
C LYS A 44 2.05 13.67 10.17
N LEU A 45 2.51 12.74 9.35
CA LEU A 45 3.39 11.66 9.75
C LEU A 45 4.73 11.79 9.05
N THR A 46 5.80 11.63 9.79
CA THR A 46 7.17 11.51 9.24
C THR A 46 7.74 10.14 9.57
N PHE A 47 8.14 9.41 8.55
CA PHE A 47 8.85 8.14 8.64
C PHE A 47 10.06 8.17 7.73
N ASN A 48 11.24 7.84 8.27
CA ASN A 48 12.50 7.77 7.52
C ASN A 48 12.74 9.01 6.64
N LYS A 49 12.54 10.22 7.20
CA LYS A 49 12.67 11.53 6.55
C LYS A 49 11.65 11.82 5.45
N GLN A 50 10.63 10.99 5.28
CA GLN A 50 9.56 11.20 4.31
C GLN A 50 8.26 11.55 5.03
N ASN A 51 7.53 12.52 4.50
CA ASN A 51 6.21 12.85 4.98
C ASN A 51 5.17 11.96 4.30
N ILE A 52 4.27 11.41 5.09
CA ILE A 52 3.17 10.55 4.66
C ILE A 52 1.87 11.24 5.06
N ASN A 53 0.90 11.24 4.15
CA ASN A 53 -0.38 11.88 4.38
C ASN A 53 -1.20 11.12 5.43
N PHE A 54 -1.82 11.88 6.32
CA PHE A 54 -2.91 11.41 7.15
C PHE A 54 -4.26 11.72 6.48
N PHE A 55 -5.21 10.81 6.65
CA PHE A 55 -6.58 10.96 6.19
C PHE A 55 -7.54 10.84 7.37
N LYS A 56 -8.68 11.51 7.31
CA LYS A 56 -9.77 11.27 8.27
C LYS A 56 -10.29 9.84 8.07
N ASN A 57 -10.48 9.11 9.17
CA ASN A 57 -11.08 7.79 9.13
C ASN A 57 -12.61 7.95 8.96
N PRO A 58 -13.22 7.44 7.87
CA PRO A 58 -14.65 7.62 7.64
C PRO A 58 -15.52 6.78 8.59
N PHE A 59 -14.93 5.80 9.27
CA PHE A 59 -15.63 4.84 10.13
C PHE A 59 -15.40 5.08 11.63
N LYS A 60 -14.48 6.00 11.99
CA LYS A 60 -14.10 6.26 13.39
C LYS A 60 -14.07 7.77 13.65
N ILE A 61 -14.92 8.23 14.56
CA ILE A 61 -15.00 9.64 14.95
C ILE A 61 -13.66 10.10 15.54
N ASN A 62 -13.29 11.35 15.25
CA ASN A 62 -12.06 12.01 15.75
C ASN A 62 -10.76 11.23 15.46
N THR A 63 -10.80 10.33 14.50
CA THR A 63 -9.67 9.47 14.14
C THR A 63 -9.10 9.86 12.78
N HIS A 64 -7.79 10.00 12.73
CA HIS A 64 -7.01 10.11 11.49
C HIS A 64 -6.13 8.88 11.35
N TYR A 65 -5.86 8.46 10.11
CA TYR A 65 -4.99 7.32 9.83
C TYR A 65 -4.03 7.58 8.69
N ALA A 66 -2.92 6.87 8.72
CA ALA A 66 -1.92 6.84 7.64
C ALA A 66 -1.43 5.42 7.41
N LEU A 67 -1.07 5.12 6.16
CA LEU A 67 -0.46 3.86 5.77
C LEU A 67 1.02 4.09 5.47
N ILE A 68 1.92 3.45 6.22
CA ILE A 68 3.37 3.50 5.98
C ILE A 68 3.77 2.31 5.11
N PRO A 69 4.10 2.50 3.83
CA PRO A 69 4.64 1.44 3.00
C PRO A 69 6.10 1.18 3.37
N ILE A 70 6.41 -0.03 3.82
CA ILE A 70 7.79 -0.43 4.12
C ILE A 70 8.40 -1.04 2.86
N SER A 71 9.40 -0.39 2.29
CA SER A 71 10.09 -0.90 1.10
C SER A 71 10.62 -2.32 1.35
N TYR A 72 10.62 -3.16 0.29
CA TYR A 72 11.28 -4.46 0.30
C TYR A 72 12.77 -4.35 0.68
N TYR A 73 13.41 -3.25 0.27
CA TYR A 73 14.82 -2.96 0.53
C TYR A 73 15.06 -2.12 1.78
N GLN A 74 14.02 -1.86 2.58
CA GLN A 74 14.17 -1.09 3.82
C GLN A 74 15.18 -1.79 4.76
N LYS A 75 16.11 -1.03 5.31
CA LYS A 75 17.07 -1.56 6.30
C LYS A 75 16.33 -2.11 7.53
N LYS A 76 16.72 -3.31 7.97
CA LYS A 76 16.16 -3.95 9.16
C LYS A 76 16.79 -3.32 10.39
N LYS A 77 16.06 -2.47 11.07
CA LYS A 77 16.44 -1.76 12.30
C LYS A 77 15.22 -1.10 12.93
N ASP A 78 15.44 -0.46 14.06
CA ASP A 78 14.44 0.40 14.68
C ASP A 78 14.35 1.76 13.97
N TYR A 79 13.12 2.24 13.85
CA TYR A 79 12.77 3.54 13.30
C TYR A 79 11.88 4.28 14.27
N ARG A 80 11.99 5.60 14.29
CA ARG A 80 11.04 6.46 14.96
C ARG A 80 10.01 6.95 13.93
N VAL A 81 8.73 6.66 14.18
CA VAL A 81 7.60 7.28 13.50
C VAL A 81 7.22 8.51 14.30
N ILE A 82 7.16 9.66 13.67
CA ILE A 82 6.79 10.93 14.31
C ILE A 82 5.47 11.40 13.72
N VAL A 83 4.50 11.67 14.59
CA VAL A 83 3.24 12.29 14.24
C VAL A 83 3.23 13.70 14.80
N SER A 84 2.88 14.68 13.99
CA SER A 84 2.70 16.05 14.43
C SER A 84 1.30 16.54 14.08
N TYR A 85 0.73 17.39 14.93
CA TYR A 85 -0.58 17.99 14.75
C TYR A 85 -0.66 19.32 15.49
N ILE A 86 -1.68 20.13 15.19
CA ILE A 86 -2.00 21.35 15.92
C ILE A 86 -3.19 21.05 16.83
N GLN A 87 -3.05 21.38 18.13
CA GLN A 87 -4.11 21.36 19.13
C GLN A 87 -3.98 22.62 19.99
N ASP A 88 -5.07 23.32 20.23
CA ASP A 88 -5.11 24.58 21.00
C ASP A 88 -4.04 25.60 20.51
N LYS A 89 -3.93 25.77 19.21
CA LYS A 89 -2.95 26.63 18.52
C LYS A 89 -1.47 26.24 18.73
N LYS A 90 -1.19 25.14 19.41
CA LYS A 90 0.16 24.62 19.66
C LYS A 90 0.46 23.44 18.76
N LYS A 91 1.69 23.41 18.22
CA LYS A 91 2.17 22.25 17.45
C LYS A 91 2.72 21.20 18.42
N ILE A 92 2.14 20.00 18.35
CA ILE A 92 2.49 18.86 19.22
C ILE A 92 3.16 17.78 18.36
N PHE A 93 4.12 17.09 18.96
CA PHE A 93 4.84 15.98 18.35
C PHE A 93 4.73 14.76 19.24
N GLU A 94 4.30 13.64 18.66
CA GLU A 94 4.29 12.34 19.32
C GLU A 94 5.13 11.36 18.51
N GLY A 95 5.80 10.44 19.20
CA GLY A 95 6.65 9.47 18.52
C GLY A 95 6.36 8.05 18.99
N ILE A 96 6.35 7.12 18.03
CA ILE A 96 6.21 5.69 18.29
C ILE A 96 7.35 4.91 17.62
N ASN A 97 7.82 3.86 18.28
CA ASN A 97 8.89 3.02 17.74
C ASN A 97 8.31 1.95 16.82
N LEU A 98 8.95 1.76 15.67
CA LEU A 98 8.64 0.75 14.68
C LEU A 98 9.90 -0.02 14.33
N LYS A 99 9.92 -1.33 14.54
CA LYS A 99 11.05 -2.20 14.17
C LYS A 99 10.78 -2.86 12.82
N VAL A 100 11.63 -2.62 11.84
CA VAL A 100 11.59 -3.33 10.56
C VAL A 100 12.42 -4.62 10.70
N ILE A 101 11.78 -5.75 10.46
CA ILE A 101 12.38 -7.09 10.53
C ILE A 101 12.43 -7.77 9.16
N ASP A 102 13.19 -8.85 9.05
CA ASP A 102 13.27 -9.63 7.82
C ASP A 102 11.96 -10.39 7.55
N GLY A 103 11.41 -10.24 6.35
CA GLY A 103 10.24 -10.97 5.90
C GLY A 103 10.49 -12.44 5.61
N LYS A 104 11.77 -12.89 5.59
CA LYS A 104 12.22 -14.26 5.30
C LYS A 104 11.64 -14.80 3.99
N TYR A 105 11.59 -13.94 2.96
CA TYR A 105 11.04 -14.30 1.65
C TYR A 105 11.88 -15.38 0.99
N LYS A 106 11.20 -16.36 0.38
CA LYS A 106 11.84 -17.43 -0.40
C LYS A 106 12.73 -16.85 -1.51
N SER A 107 13.74 -17.60 -1.91
CA SER A 107 14.62 -17.23 -3.03
C SER A 107 14.53 -18.29 -4.11
N GLU A 108 14.47 -17.86 -5.35
CA GLU A 108 14.56 -18.72 -6.54
C GLU A 108 15.66 -18.22 -7.46
N THR A 109 16.37 -19.13 -8.11
CA THR A 109 17.37 -18.82 -9.13
C THR A 109 16.74 -19.08 -10.51
N ILE A 110 16.81 -18.07 -11.38
CA ILE A 110 16.27 -18.11 -12.72
C ILE A 110 17.43 -17.97 -13.71
N ASN A 111 17.64 -18.99 -14.53
CA ASN A 111 18.62 -18.95 -15.61
C ASN A 111 17.98 -18.36 -16.85
N VAL A 112 18.51 -17.26 -17.33
CA VAL A 112 18.05 -16.59 -18.55
C VAL A 112 19.21 -16.33 -19.49
N SER A 113 18.94 -16.31 -20.80
CA SER A 113 19.96 -15.98 -21.80
C SER A 113 20.50 -14.56 -21.58
N LYS A 114 21.80 -14.34 -21.78
CA LYS A 114 22.45 -13.02 -21.63
C LYS A 114 21.79 -11.92 -22.46
N THR A 115 21.23 -12.25 -23.62
CA THR A 115 20.49 -11.33 -24.49
C THR A 115 19.21 -10.79 -23.86
N LYS A 116 18.54 -11.56 -22.99
CA LYS A 116 17.36 -11.10 -22.25
C LYS A 116 17.70 -10.15 -21.09
N LEU A 117 18.94 -10.19 -20.60
CA LEU A 117 19.42 -9.29 -19.53
C LEU A 117 19.85 -7.92 -20.04
N LYS A 118 20.13 -7.78 -21.37
CA LYS A 118 20.50 -6.51 -22.01
C LYS A 118 19.43 -6.15 -23.06
N PRO A 119 18.38 -5.44 -22.67
CA PRO A 119 17.32 -5.08 -23.61
C PRO A 119 17.83 -4.11 -24.69
N LYS A 120 17.31 -4.24 -25.92
CA LYS A 120 17.58 -3.31 -27.03
C LYS A 120 17.19 -1.88 -26.65
N ALA A 121 17.85 -0.85 -27.22
CA ALA A 121 17.62 0.56 -26.91
C ALA A 121 16.14 1.00 -27.03
N SER A 122 15.42 0.50 -28.06
CA SER A 122 13.98 0.76 -28.23
C SER A 122 13.14 0.26 -27.06
N ARG A 123 13.50 -0.88 -26.49
CA ARG A 123 12.84 -1.45 -25.29
C ARG A 123 13.12 -0.60 -24.06
N VAL A 124 14.35 -0.10 -23.90
CA VAL A 124 14.72 0.78 -22.79
C VAL A 124 13.89 2.07 -22.84
N LYS A 125 13.73 2.70 -24.02
CA LYS A 125 12.91 3.90 -24.19
C LYS A 125 11.45 3.65 -23.80
N ARG A 126 10.84 2.53 -24.26
CA ARG A 126 9.47 2.15 -23.95
C ARG A 126 9.29 1.91 -22.45
N THR A 127 10.13 1.07 -21.84
CA THR A 127 10.02 0.71 -20.43
C THR A 127 10.23 1.91 -19.50
N LYS A 128 11.13 2.85 -19.86
CA LYS A 128 11.33 4.10 -19.13
C LYS A 128 10.07 4.97 -19.16
N LYS A 129 9.44 5.15 -20.34
CA LYS A 129 8.18 5.89 -20.48
C LYS A 129 7.06 5.26 -19.63
N GLU A 130 6.91 3.94 -19.72
CA GLU A 130 5.93 3.19 -18.95
C GLU A 130 6.16 3.31 -17.43
N TYR A 131 7.41 3.23 -16.99
CA TYR A 131 7.79 3.43 -15.59
C TYR A 131 7.42 4.84 -15.10
N MET A 132 7.78 5.88 -15.85
CA MET A 132 7.45 7.26 -15.47
C MET A 132 5.94 7.50 -15.39
N GLN A 133 5.17 6.91 -16.31
CA GLN A 133 3.70 6.97 -16.27
C GLN A 133 3.16 6.29 -15.01
N ALA A 134 3.64 5.09 -14.67
CA ALA A 134 3.21 4.39 -13.47
C ALA A 134 3.56 5.18 -12.20
N MET A 135 4.78 5.74 -12.12
CA MET A 135 5.18 6.57 -10.98
C MET A 135 4.35 7.84 -10.85
N LYS A 136 3.97 8.48 -11.96
CA LYS A 136 3.03 9.61 -11.93
C LYS A 136 1.69 9.22 -11.33
N VAL A 137 1.16 8.04 -11.68
CA VAL A 137 -0.08 7.49 -11.12
C VAL A 137 0.08 7.20 -9.62
N TYR A 138 1.10 6.46 -9.22
CA TYR A 138 1.29 6.07 -7.81
C TYR A 138 1.61 7.25 -6.88
N ASN A 139 2.12 8.35 -7.43
CA ASN A 139 2.38 9.57 -6.67
C ASN A 139 1.16 10.53 -6.66
N SER A 140 0.12 10.26 -7.45
CA SER A 140 -1.13 11.03 -7.44
C SER A 140 -2.08 10.51 -6.36
N ILE A 141 -1.93 11.02 -5.13
CA ILE A 141 -2.73 10.57 -4.00
C ILE A 141 -4.04 11.37 -3.98
N SER A 142 -5.17 10.74 -4.31
CA SER A 142 -6.50 11.31 -4.13
C SER A 142 -6.90 11.32 -2.66
N LYS A 143 -7.71 12.32 -2.24
CA LYS A 143 -8.19 12.43 -0.86
C LYS A 143 -9.40 11.54 -0.60
N ASP A 144 -10.17 11.26 -1.64
CA ASP A 144 -11.41 10.50 -1.54
C ASP A 144 -11.10 9.01 -1.34
N ILE A 145 -11.91 8.36 -0.54
CA ILE A 145 -11.93 6.92 -0.38
C ILE A 145 -12.96 6.34 -1.35
N LEU A 146 -12.56 5.38 -2.17
CA LEU A 146 -13.43 4.77 -3.18
C LEU A 146 -13.81 3.33 -2.84
N TRP A 147 -13.25 2.78 -1.76
CA TRP A 147 -13.66 1.48 -1.22
C TRP A 147 -14.53 1.69 0.03
N ASN A 148 -15.50 0.80 0.24
CA ASN A 148 -16.40 0.83 1.39
C ASN A 148 -16.48 -0.50 2.15
N GLU A 149 -15.78 -1.51 1.66
CA GLU A 149 -15.78 -2.87 2.17
C GLU A 149 -14.39 -3.50 2.04
N ASP A 150 -14.23 -4.71 2.57
CA ASP A 150 -13.00 -5.49 2.44
C ASP A 150 -12.65 -5.78 0.98
N PHE A 151 -11.36 -5.81 0.69
CA PHE A 151 -10.86 -6.20 -0.62
C PHE A 151 -11.05 -7.71 -0.84
N ILE A 152 -11.47 -8.08 -2.05
CA ILE A 152 -11.63 -9.48 -2.45
C ILE A 152 -10.43 -9.95 -3.28
N TYR A 153 -10.21 -11.25 -3.29
CA TYR A 153 -9.29 -11.86 -4.25
C TYR A 153 -9.83 -11.70 -5.69
N PRO A 154 -8.97 -11.29 -6.64
CA PRO A 154 -9.39 -11.11 -8.03
C PRO A 154 -9.77 -12.43 -8.70
N LEU A 155 -9.28 -13.54 -8.16
CA LEU A 155 -9.49 -14.89 -8.65
C LEU A 155 -9.35 -15.89 -7.52
N LYS A 156 -10.30 -16.81 -7.39
CA LYS A 156 -10.21 -17.97 -6.47
C LYS A 156 -9.51 -19.10 -7.19
N SER A 157 -8.18 -19.16 -7.10
CA SER A 157 -7.39 -20.23 -7.72
C SER A 157 -6.09 -20.47 -6.94
N LYS A 158 -5.35 -21.52 -7.35
CA LYS A 158 -4.04 -21.83 -6.77
C LYS A 158 -3.06 -20.69 -7.01
N ILE A 159 -2.39 -20.22 -5.96
CA ILE A 159 -1.25 -19.30 -6.05
C ILE A 159 -0.04 -20.11 -6.57
N THR A 160 0.55 -19.66 -7.66
CA THR A 160 1.71 -20.27 -8.31
C THR A 160 3.02 -19.59 -7.95
N SER A 161 2.99 -18.28 -7.65
CA SER A 161 4.14 -17.54 -7.13
C SER A 161 3.68 -16.50 -6.10
N ASN A 162 4.31 -16.52 -4.93
CA ASN A 162 3.97 -15.61 -3.84
C ASN A 162 4.65 -14.25 -4.01
N PHE A 163 3.99 -13.23 -3.47
CA PHE A 163 4.59 -11.92 -3.27
C PHE A 163 5.89 -12.03 -2.44
N GLY A 164 6.87 -11.22 -2.78
CA GLY A 164 8.14 -11.11 -2.06
C GLY A 164 9.19 -12.14 -2.45
N THR A 165 8.86 -13.17 -3.25
CA THR A 165 9.83 -14.18 -3.70
C THR A 165 11.02 -13.49 -4.37
N LYS A 166 12.21 -13.66 -3.80
CA LYS A 166 13.47 -13.08 -4.29
C LYS A 166 13.92 -13.81 -5.54
N ARG A 167 14.16 -13.07 -6.63
CA ARG A 167 14.60 -13.60 -7.91
C ARG A 167 16.08 -13.28 -8.15
N VAL A 168 16.87 -14.31 -8.39
CA VAL A 168 18.31 -14.21 -8.70
C VAL A 168 18.51 -14.67 -10.13
N TYR A 169 18.89 -13.75 -11.02
CA TYR A 169 19.12 -14.02 -12.44
C TYR A 169 20.59 -14.29 -12.70
N ASN A 170 20.95 -15.49 -13.12
CA ASN A 170 22.34 -15.90 -13.42
C ASN A 170 23.33 -15.48 -12.32
N GLY A 171 22.90 -15.46 -11.07
CA GLY A 171 23.70 -15.07 -9.92
C GLY A 171 24.03 -13.57 -9.77
N LYS A 172 23.69 -12.73 -10.75
CA LYS A 172 24.14 -11.32 -10.77
C LYS A 172 23.04 -10.32 -10.52
N LEU A 173 21.87 -10.46 -11.18
CA LEU A 173 20.75 -9.53 -11.02
C LEU A 173 19.77 -10.07 -9.99
N LYS A 174 19.41 -9.22 -8.99
CA LYS A 174 18.45 -9.55 -7.95
C LYS A 174 17.24 -8.64 -8.08
N SER A 175 16.06 -9.23 -8.09
CA SER A 175 14.78 -8.55 -7.97
C SER A 175 13.89 -9.36 -7.02
N TYR A 176 12.68 -8.91 -6.79
CA TYR A 176 11.68 -9.69 -6.07
C TYR A 176 10.37 -9.68 -6.85
N HIS A 177 9.52 -10.67 -6.59
CA HIS A 177 8.18 -10.71 -7.13
C HIS A 177 7.29 -9.71 -6.39
N SER A 178 6.89 -8.63 -7.04
CA SER A 178 6.13 -7.54 -6.43
C SER A 178 4.60 -7.76 -6.44
N GLY A 179 4.16 -8.95 -6.84
CA GLY A 179 2.76 -9.35 -6.89
C GLY A 179 2.54 -10.78 -6.42
N THR A 180 1.33 -11.27 -6.62
CA THR A 180 0.95 -12.66 -6.40
C THR A 180 0.44 -13.24 -7.71
N ASP A 181 1.00 -14.37 -8.16
CA ASP A 181 0.57 -15.03 -9.38
C ASP A 181 -0.50 -16.09 -9.08
N PHE A 182 -1.63 -15.97 -9.73
CA PHE A 182 -2.74 -16.90 -9.67
C PHE A 182 -2.77 -17.78 -10.92
N ARG A 183 -3.05 -19.08 -10.74
CA ARG A 183 -3.24 -19.99 -11.90
C ARG A 183 -4.54 -19.62 -12.61
N ALA A 184 -4.46 -19.33 -13.90
CA ALA A 184 -5.62 -19.03 -14.75
C ALA A 184 -5.41 -19.60 -16.14
N LYS A 185 -6.50 -20.05 -16.78
CA LYS A 185 -6.53 -20.30 -18.23
C LYS A 185 -6.80 -18.98 -18.95
N ASN A 186 -6.42 -18.89 -20.21
CA ASN A 186 -6.77 -17.74 -21.04
C ASN A 186 -8.32 -17.59 -21.07
N GLY A 187 -8.79 -16.34 -20.90
CA GLY A 187 -10.23 -16.04 -20.81
C GLY A 187 -10.88 -16.22 -19.43
N THR A 188 -10.13 -16.67 -18.41
CA THR A 188 -10.66 -16.72 -17.04
C THR A 188 -11.02 -15.31 -16.57
N PRO A 189 -12.27 -15.06 -16.05
CA PRO A 189 -12.67 -13.76 -15.55
C PRO A 189 -11.84 -13.32 -14.34
N ILE A 190 -11.21 -12.16 -14.45
CA ILE A 190 -10.46 -11.51 -13.35
C ILE A 190 -11.31 -10.36 -12.83
N ARG A 191 -11.50 -10.30 -11.52
CA ARG A 191 -12.39 -9.32 -10.88
C ARG A 191 -11.64 -8.21 -10.19
N ALA A 192 -12.19 -7.00 -10.22
CA ALA A 192 -11.70 -5.86 -9.45
C ALA A 192 -11.78 -6.18 -7.95
N SER A 193 -10.66 -6.06 -7.24
CA SER A 193 -10.57 -6.36 -5.80
C SER A 193 -11.40 -5.39 -4.94
N ASN A 194 -11.60 -4.17 -5.41
CA ASN A 194 -12.52 -3.19 -4.83
C ASN A 194 -12.88 -2.12 -5.87
N SER A 195 -13.81 -1.23 -5.52
CA SER A 195 -14.23 -0.12 -6.37
C SER A 195 -13.12 0.93 -6.51
N GLY A 196 -13.09 1.64 -7.64
CA GLY A 196 -12.10 2.67 -7.89
C GLY A 196 -12.16 3.24 -9.30
N ILE A 197 -11.14 4.03 -9.66
CA ILE A 197 -11.00 4.65 -10.98
C ILE A 197 -9.82 4.03 -11.71
N ILE A 198 -10.02 3.64 -12.97
CA ILE A 198 -8.96 3.11 -13.82
C ILE A 198 -7.95 4.22 -14.14
N LYS A 199 -6.70 4.03 -13.74
CA LYS A 199 -5.60 4.98 -14.03
C LYS A 199 -4.66 4.50 -15.12
N ILE A 200 -4.56 3.20 -15.33
CA ILE A 200 -3.83 2.59 -16.44
C ILE A 200 -4.69 1.48 -17.02
N SER A 201 -4.83 1.45 -18.34
CA SER A 201 -5.43 0.38 -19.13
C SER A 201 -4.70 0.35 -20.47
N GLN A 202 -3.64 -0.45 -20.57
CA GLN A 202 -2.80 -0.50 -21.79
C GLN A 202 -1.90 -1.74 -21.82
N ASN A 203 -1.44 -2.11 -23.02
CA ASN A 203 -0.39 -3.11 -23.20
C ASN A 203 0.98 -2.51 -22.82
N ARG A 204 1.68 -3.16 -21.90
CA ARG A 204 2.99 -2.75 -21.37
C ARG A 204 4.04 -3.83 -21.64
N PHE A 205 5.29 -3.42 -21.70
CA PHE A 205 6.38 -4.31 -22.11
C PHE A 205 6.56 -5.53 -21.18
N TYR A 206 6.59 -5.31 -19.87
CA TYR A 206 6.80 -6.39 -18.90
C TYR A 206 5.50 -7.01 -18.38
N SER A 207 4.45 -6.25 -18.25
CA SER A 207 3.20 -6.69 -17.62
C SER A 207 2.10 -7.05 -18.62
N GLY A 208 2.38 -7.03 -19.94
CA GLY A 208 1.36 -7.31 -20.95
C GLY A 208 0.18 -6.36 -20.85
N ASN A 209 -1.02 -6.83 -21.13
CA ASN A 209 -2.23 -6.06 -20.90
C ASN A 209 -2.38 -5.83 -19.39
N ALA A 210 -2.41 -4.58 -18.98
CA ALA A 210 -2.35 -4.17 -17.58
C ALA A 210 -3.43 -3.15 -17.25
N ILE A 211 -4.11 -3.38 -16.14
CA ILE A 211 -5.04 -2.44 -15.51
C ILE A 211 -4.50 -2.04 -14.14
N VAL A 212 -4.54 -0.75 -13.82
CA VAL A 212 -4.27 -0.20 -12.49
C VAL A 212 -5.49 0.58 -12.04
N ILE A 213 -6.01 0.24 -10.88
CA ILE A 213 -7.17 0.88 -10.24
C ILE A 213 -6.66 1.72 -9.07
N ASP A 214 -7.06 2.98 -9.02
CA ASP A 214 -6.91 3.88 -7.88
C ASP A 214 -8.15 3.75 -7.01
N HIS A 215 -7.97 3.24 -5.80
CA HIS A 215 -9.04 3.11 -4.82
C HIS A 215 -9.14 4.35 -3.90
N GLY A 216 -8.28 5.33 -4.11
CA GLY A 216 -8.19 6.52 -3.27
C GLY A 216 -7.12 6.40 -2.19
N GLN A 217 -6.74 7.54 -1.62
CA GLN A 217 -5.84 7.68 -0.47
C GLN A 217 -4.50 6.92 -0.62
N GLY A 218 -4.01 6.78 -1.87
CA GLY A 218 -2.75 6.11 -2.18
C GLY A 218 -2.82 4.58 -2.23
N VAL A 219 -4.01 4.00 -2.23
CA VAL A 219 -4.22 2.56 -2.37
C VAL A 219 -4.53 2.22 -3.82
N TYR A 220 -3.73 1.32 -4.40
CA TYR A 220 -3.86 0.88 -5.78
C TYR A 220 -3.89 -0.64 -5.88
N SER A 221 -4.69 -1.17 -6.80
CA SER A 221 -4.57 -2.56 -7.23
C SER A 221 -4.11 -2.64 -8.69
N CYS A 222 -3.27 -3.63 -8.98
CA CYS A 222 -2.65 -3.81 -10.28
C CYS A 222 -2.94 -5.22 -10.80
N TYR A 223 -3.40 -5.32 -12.04
CA TYR A 223 -3.73 -6.57 -12.71
C TYR A 223 -2.94 -6.67 -14.00
N PHE A 224 -2.18 -7.74 -14.16
CA PHE A 224 -1.23 -7.92 -15.24
C PHE A 224 -1.51 -9.19 -16.03
N HIS A 225 -0.96 -9.27 -17.25
CA HIS A 225 -1.08 -10.41 -18.16
C HIS A 225 -2.53 -10.76 -18.52
N LEU A 226 -3.41 -9.74 -18.56
CA LEU A 226 -4.80 -9.92 -18.98
C LEU A 226 -4.87 -10.29 -20.47
N SER A 227 -5.80 -11.17 -20.83
CA SER A 227 -6.08 -11.48 -22.24
C SER A 227 -6.83 -10.35 -22.94
N LYS A 228 -7.70 -9.64 -22.20
CA LYS A 228 -8.52 -8.53 -22.65
C LYS A 228 -8.62 -7.49 -21.53
N MET A 229 -8.91 -6.25 -21.88
CA MET A 229 -9.19 -5.15 -20.95
C MET A 229 -10.54 -4.56 -21.33
N ASN A 230 -11.51 -4.63 -20.42
CA ASN A 230 -12.90 -4.19 -20.65
C ASN A 230 -13.12 -2.71 -20.27
N TYR A 231 -12.17 -2.08 -19.60
CA TYR A 231 -12.24 -0.71 -19.10
C TYR A 231 -11.13 0.17 -19.67
N LYS A 232 -11.37 1.46 -19.80
CA LYS A 232 -10.42 2.48 -20.23
C LYS A 232 -10.06 3.43 -19.10
N VAL A 233 -8.99 4.19 -19.26
CA VAL A 233 -8.56 5.20 -18.29
C VAL A 233 -9.68 6.21 -18.05
N GLY A 234 -9.97 6.47 -16.77
CA GLY A 234 -11.04 7.36 -16.30
C GLY A 234 -12.33 6.65 -15.93
N ASP A 235 -12.56 5.43 -16.38
CA ASP A 235 -13.77 4.68 -16.02
C ASP A 235 -13.78 4.38 -14.51
N PHE A 236 -14.98 4.45 -13.92
CA PHE A 236 -15.24 3.93 -12.59
C PHE A 236 -15.57 2.44 -12.68
N ILE A 237 -14.98 1.63 -11.82
CA ILE A 237 -15.23 0.20 -11.72
C ILE A 237 -15.72 -0.15 -10.32
N LYS A 238 -16.69 -1.05 -10.22
CA LYS A 238 -17.20 -1.57 -8.94
C LYS A 238 -16.43 -2.80 -8.51
N LYS A 239 -16.36 -3.03 -7.19
CA LYS A 239 -15.86 -4.27 -6.59
C LYS A 239 -16.54 -5.49 -7.22
N GLY A 240 -15.74 -6.44 -7.69
CA GLY A 240 -16.23 -7.68 -8.30
C GLY A 240 -16.52 -7.61 -9.80
N ASP A 241 -16.51 -6.45 -10.44
CA ASP A 241 -16.64 -6.32 -11.89
C ASP A 241 -15.49 -7.03 -12.62
N VAL A 242 -15.76 -7.56 -13.82
CA VAL A 242 -14.76 -8.25 -14.64
C VAL A 242 -13.94 -7.24 -15.44
N LEU A 243 -12.62 -7.28 -15.26
CA LEU A 243 -11.62 -6.38 -15.88
C LEU A 243 -11.48 -6.59 -17.39
#